data_4d3c2c867bff5d9a0c38227345fc593e
#
_entry.id   4d3c2c867bff5d9a0c38227345fc593e
#
_cell.length_a   1.000
_cell.length_b   1.000
_cell.length_c   1.000
_cell.angle_alpha   90.00
_cell.angle_beta   90.00
_cell.angle_gamma   90.00
#
_symmetry.space_group_name_H-M   'P 1'
#
loop_
_entity.id
_entity.type
_entity.pdbx_description
1 polymer ?
#
loop_
_entity_poly.entity_id
_entity_poly.type
_entity_poly.pdbx_seq_one_letter_code
_entity_poly.pdbx_strand_id
1 'polypeptide(L)'
;LLTGGVVGVLLGAPLGAFMKWLGYIIGKATYLNPIPMGIIVSVVMGIILTAPISSAAIASMIFVTANAAPDVKTGLMLAAGAATIGCSCQMVGFAVSSFRENRWGGIVSQGLGTSMLQVPNILRHPAILVPPTLASAILGPFGTTVFQMLNEGISGGMGTCGFVGQIGTFTTM
;
A
#
# COMPACT_ATOMS: atom_id res chain seq x y z
N LEU A 1 12.79 26.83 5.80
CA LEU A 1 13.53 25.79 6.53
C LEU A 1 13.18 25.77 8.01
N LEU A 2 13.24 26.91 8.74
CA LEU A 2 12.93 26.99 10.17
C LEU A 2 11.46 26.61 10.47
N THR A 3 10.51 27.14 9.72
CA THR A 3 9.06 26.83 9.89
C THR A 3 8.77 25.35 9.66
N GLY A 4 9.33 24.75 8.59
CA GLY A 4 9.19 23.33 8.31
C GLY A 4 9.83 22.45 9.39
N GLY A 5 10.99 22.84 9.92
CA GLY A 5 11.65 22.13 11.02
C GLY A 5 10.82 22.15 12.32
N VAL A 6 10.29 23.32 12.71
CA VAL A 6 9.45 23.46 13.91
C VAL A 6 8.15 22.64 13.78
N VAL A 7 7.47 22.73 12.65
CA VAL A 7 6.25 21.95 12.38
C VAL A 7 6.55 20.44 12.37
N GLY A 8 7.67 20.02 11.75
CA GLY A 8 8.10 18.63 11.72
C GLY A 8 8.38 18.06 13.12
N VAL A 9 9.03 18.83 13.99
CA VAL A 9 9.33 18.39 15.37
C VAL A 9 8.04 18.35 16.22
N LEU A 10 7.17 19.36 16.10
CA LEU A 10 5.95 19.44 16.88
C LEU A 10 4.92 18.37 16.49
N LEU A 11 4.73 18.12 15.19
CA LEU A 11 3.73 17.15 14.70
C LEU A 11 4.30 15.76 14.49
N GLY A 12 5.59 15.62 14.32
CA GLY A 12 6.23 14.32 14.01
C GLY A 12 6.09 13.33 15.15
N ALA A 13 6.28 13.76 16.40
CA ALA A 13 6.18 12.88 17.56
C ALA A 13 4.75 12.32 17.77
N PRO A 14 3.68 13.16 17.85
CA PRO A 14 2.32 12.65 18.02
C PRO A 14 1.84 11.85 16.82
N LEU A 15 2.20 12.25 15.58
CA LEU A 15 1.84 11.51 14.38
C LEU A 15 2.52 10.15 14.33
N GLY A 16 3.81 10.07 14.68
CA GLY A 16 4.54 8.81 14.76
C GLY A 16 3.98 7.87 15.83
N ALA A 17 3.57 8.40 16.99
CA ALA A 17 2.91 7.61 18.03
C ALA A 17 1.55 7.05 17.54
N PHE A 18 0.75 7.87 16.87
CA PHE A 18 -0.52 7.46 16.29
C PHE A 18 -0.32 6.36 15.22
N MET A 19 0.66 6.52 14.33
CA MET A 19 0.95 5.52 13.29
C MET A 19 1.42 4.18 13.87
N LYS A 20 2.22 4.20 14.93
CA LYS A 20 2.64 2.97 15.65
C LYS A 20 1.46 2.28 16.31
N TRP A 21 0.58 3.03 16.95
CA TRP A 21 -0.64 2.50 17.54
C TRP A 21 -1.56 1.88 16.50
N LEU A 22 -1.76 2.56 15.37
CA LEU A 22 -2.51 2.05 14.23
C LEU A 22 -1.88 0.76 13.68
N GLY A 23 -0.56 0.74 13.52
CA GLY A 23 0.19 -0.45 13.11
C GLY A 23 -0.02 -1.62 14.04
N TYR A 24 0.02 -1.41 15.36
CA TYR A 24 -0.25 -2.45 16.34
C TYR A 24 -1.65 -3.07 16.18
N ILE A 25 -2.67 -2.23 15.99
CA ILE A 25 -4.05 -2.70 15.75
C ILE A 25 -4.14 -3.49 14.46
N ILE A 26 -3.57 -2.97 13.37
CA ILE A 26 -3.58 -3.63 12.06
C ILE A 26 -2.87 -4.98 12.14
N GLY A 27 -1.69 -5.04 12.76
CA GLY A 27 -0.94 -6.28 12.91
C GLY A 27 -1.71 -7.33 13.69
N LYS A 28 -2.25 -6.96 14.86
CA LYS A 28 -3.05 -7.85 15.69
C LYS A 28 -4.34 -8.32 14.98
N ALA A 29 -5.03 -7.40 14.31
CA ALA A 29 -6.26 -7.71 13.60
C ALA A 29 -6.00 -8.61 12.36
N THR A 30 -4.91 -8.39 11.63
CA THR A 30 -4.51 -9.20 10.48
C THR A 30 -4.12 -10.62 10.91
N TYR A 31 -3.44 -10.76 12.03
CA TYR A 31 -3.08 -12.06 12.59
C TYR A 31 -4.33 -12.87 12.99
N LEU A 32 -5.32 -12.21 13.61
CA LEU A 32 -6.57 -12.87 14.06
C LEU A 32 -7.54 -13.17 12.91
N ASN A 33 -7.67 -12.24 11.96
CA ASN A 33 -8.64 -12.30 10.88
C ASN A 33 -8.01 -11.85 9.55
N PRO A 34 -7.24 -12.72 8.88
CA PRO A 34 -6.49 -12.34 7.68
C PRO A 34 -7.37 -11.99 6.46
N ILE A 35 -8.59 -12.57 6.35
CA ILE A 35 -9.47 -12.32 5.21
C ILE A 35 -9.99 -10.88 5.20
N PRO A 36 -10.76 -10.41 6.21
CA PRO A 36 -11.30 -9.06 6.17
C PRO A 36 -10.20 -7.99 6.24
N MET A 37 -9.14 -8.26 6.99
CA MET A 37 -8.01 -7.32 7.05
C MET A 37 -7.21 -7.29 5.75
N GLY A 38 -7.08 -8.41 5.04
CA GLY A 38 -6.52 -8.47 3.70
C GLY A 38 -7.28 -7.58 2.72
N ILE A 39 -8.62 -7.56 2.77
CA ILE A 39 -9.46 -6.67 1.96
C ILE A 39 -9.20 -5.20 2.34
N ILE A 40 -9.35 -4.89 3.63
CA ILE A 40 -9.26 -3.50 4.11
C ILE A 40 -7.88 -2.91 3.80
N VAL A 41 -6.81 -3.61 4.16
CA VAL A 41 -5.44 -3.12 3.98
C VAL A 41 -5.10 -2.97 2.50
N SER A 42 -5.44 -3.95 1.65
CA SER A 42 -5.15 -3.86 0.22
C SER A 42 -5.89 -2.71 -0.46
N VAL A 43 -7.17 -2.52 -0.15
CA VAL A 43 -7.99 -1.43 -0.69
C VAL A 43 -7.49 -0.07 -0.21
N VAL A 44 -7.30 0.09 1.09
CA VAL A 44 -6.90 1.37 1.68
C VAL A 44 -5.50 1.78 1.19
N MET A 45 -4.53 0.87 1.23
CA MET A 45 -3.17 1.16 0.77
C MET A 45 -3.10 1.39 -0.74
N GLY A 46 -3.91 0.68 -1.53
CA GLY A 46 -4.04 0.94 -2.96
C GLY A 46 -4.55 2.36 -3.26
N ILE A 47 -5.59 2.81 -2.55
CA ILE A 47 -6.11 4.17 -2.69
C ILE A 47 -5.08 5.22 -2.22
N ILE A 48 -4.39 4.96 -1.10
CA ILE A 48 -3.32 5.84 -0.59
C ILE A 48 -2.20 6.00 -1.61
N LEU A 49 -1.80 4.93 -2.30
CA LEU A 49 -0.79 5.00 -3.36
C LEU A 49 -1.22 5.92 -4.51
N THR A 50 -2.49 5.93 -4.84
CA THR A 50 -3.03 6.77 -5.92
C THR A 50 -3.21 8.22 -5.48
N ALA A 51 -3.45 8.46 -4.19
CA ALA A 51 -3.56 9.80 -3.62
C ALA A 51 -2.20 10.55 -3.68
N PRO A 52 -2.21 11.90 -3.69
CA PRO A 52 -0.99 12.70 -3.71
C PRO A 52 -0.28 12.72 -2.32
N ILE A 53 -0.07 11.55 -1.75
CA ILE A 53 0.58 11.29 -0.46
C ILE A 53 1.61 10.18 -0.64
N SER A 54 2.66 10.16 0.18
CA SER A 54 3.66 9.10 0.10
C SER A 54 3.18 7.82 0.79
N SER A 55 2.68 6.88 0.00
CA SER A 55 2.29 5.53 0.48
C SER A 55 3.47 4.77 1.11
N ALA A 56 4.67 4.94 0.57
CA ALA A 56 5.89 4.35 1.12
C ALA A 56 6.21 4.88 2.52
N ALA A 57 6.06 6.20 2.74
CA ALA A 57 6.26 6.80 4.06
C ALA A 57 5.20 6.31 5.06
N ILE A 58 3.94 6.25 4.66
CA ILE A 58 2.86 5.71 5.50
C ILE A 58 3.11 4.24 5.83
N ALA A 59 3.44 3.42 4.84
CA ALA A 59 3.75 2.01 5.03
C ALA A 59 4.94 1.80 5.98
N SER A 60 6.00 2.61 5.85
CA SER A 60 7.17 2.53 6.73
C SER A 60 6.88 2.91 8.19
N MET A 61 5.85 3.72 8.43
CA MET A 61 5.42 4.09 9.78
C MET A 61 4.45 3.08 10.40
N ILE A 62 3.58 2.48 9.58
CA ILE A 62 2.55 1.52 10.04
C ILE A 62 3.15 0.13 10.21
N PHE A 63 3.89 -0.37 9.20
CA PHE A 63 4.42 -1.73 9.18
C PHE A 63 5.80 -1.83 9.84
N VAL A 64 5.95 -1.21 11.01
CA VAL A 64 7.18 -1.27 11.81
C VAL A 64 7.23 -2.59 12.58
N THR A 65 8.08 -3.50 12.18
CA THR A 65 8.24 -4.82 12.81
C THR A 65 9.27 -4.85 13.95
N ALA A 66 10.09 -3.81 14.06
CA ALA A 66 11.08 -3.67 15.12
C ALA A 66 10.38 -3.54 16.50
N ASN A 67 10.74 -4.38 17.46
CA ASN A 67 10.17 -4.42 18.81
C ASN A 67 8.69 -4.84 18.91
N ALA A 68 8.10 -5.40 17.85
CA ALA A 68 6.75 -5.96 17.90
C ALA A 68 6.76 -7.38 18.50
N ALA A 69 5.70 -7.74 19.23
CA ALA A 69 5.49 -9.12 19.68
C ALA A 69 5.40 -10.06 18.46
N PRO A 70 5.79 -11.35 18.57
CA PRO A 70 5.86 -12.29 17.44
C PRO A 70 4.58 -12.33 16.60
N ASP A 71 3.42 -12.39 17.27
CA ASP A 71 2.11 -12.44 16.63
C ASP A 71 1.80 -11.16 15.84
N VAL A 72 2.08 -10.00 16.45
CA VAL A 72 1.90 -8.69 15.83
C VAL A 72 2.88 -8.51 14.68
N LYS A 73 4.12 -8.97 14.81
CA LYS A 73 5.12 -8.93 13.76
C LYS A 73 4.65 -9.70 12.51
N THR A 74 4.22 -10.94 12.70
CA THR A 74 3.68 -11.77 11.59
C THR A 74 2.47 -11.11 10.95
N GLY A 75 1.54 -10.59 11.75
CA GLY A 75 0.37 -9.87 11.24
C GLY A 75 0.74 -8.60 10.47
N LEU A 76 1.75 -7.83 10.90
CA LEU A 76 2.25 -6.66 10.17
C LEU A 76 2.89 -7.03 8.84
N MET A 77 3.67 -8.11 8.81
CA MET A 77 4.29 -8.59 7.57
C MET A 77 3.24 -9.08 6.56
N LEU A 78 2.21 -9.80 7.02
CA LEU A 78 1.06 -10.18 6.19
C LEU A 78 0.27 -8.96 5.70
N ALA A 79 0.05 -7.97 6.56
CA ALA A 79 -0.61 -6.72 6.18
C ALA A 79 0.21 -5.94 5.14
N ALA A 80 1.54 -5.90 5.26
CA ALA A 80 2.42 -5.30 4.26
C ALA A 80 2.38 -6.07 2.92
N GLY A 81 2.25 -7.39 2.95
CA GLY A 81 2.01 -8.22 1.75
C GLY A 81 0.67 -7.87 1.08
N ALA A 82 -0.42 -7.76 1.85
CA ALA A 82 -1.72 -7.30 1.35
C ALA A 82 -1.64 -5.88 0.75
N ALA A 83 -0.90 -4.98 1.40
CA ALA A 83 -0.67 -3.62 0.91
C ALA A 83 0.05 -3.64 -0.45
N THR A 84 1.07 -4.49 -0.61
CA THR A 84 1.77 -4.68 -1.89
C THR A 84 0.81 -5.08 -3.00
N ILE A 85 -0.10 -6.03 -2.74
CA ILE A 85 -1.12 -6.47 -3.69
C ILE A 85 -2.05 -5.30 -4.05
N GLY A 86 -2.58 -4.60 -3.06
CA GLY A 86 -3.47 -3.46 -3.28
C GLY A 86 -2.82 -2.37 -4.12
N CYS A 87 -1.59 -2.00 -3.79
CA CYS A 87 -0.79 -1.05 -4.56
C CYS A 87 -0.54 -1.52 -6.00
N SER A 88 -0.20 -2.80 -6.17
CA SER A 88 0.02 -3.40 -7.51
C SER A 88 -1.26 -3.41 -8.35
N CYS A 89 -2.40 -3.74 -7.74
CA CYS A 89 -3.71 -3.72 -8.41
C CYS A 89 -4.08 -2.32 -8.90
N GLN A 90 -3.81 -1.28 -8.13
CA GLN A 90 -4.06 0.09 -8.56
C GLN A 90 -3.16 0.48 -9.75
N MET A 91 -1.86 0.21 -9.67
CA MET A 91 -0.91 0.56 -10.73
C MET A 91 -1.22 -0.19 -12.02
N VAL A 92 -1.32 -1.53 -11.96
CA VAL A 92 -1.62 -2.36 -13.13
C VAL A 92 -3.03 -2.09 -13.65
N GLY A 93 -4.01 -1.94 -12.77
CA GLY A 93 -5.40 -1.65 -13.14
C GLY A 93 -5.52 -0.34 -13.94
N PHE A 94 -4.86 0.73 -13.52
CA PHE A 94 -4.84 1.98 -14.28
C PHE A 94 -4.02 1.88 -15.56
N ALA A 95 -2.91 1.15 -15.56
CA ALA A 95 -2.13 0.91 -16.76
C ALA A 95 -2.97 0.20 -17.84
N VAL A 96 -3.72 -0.82 -17.45
CA VAL A 96 -4.61 -1.57 -18.36
C VAL A 96 -5.80 -0.72 -18.80
N SER A 97 -6.48 -0.02 -17.89
CA SER A 97 -7.66 0.80 -18.22
C SER A 97 -7.31 1.96 -19.15
N SER A 98 -6.11 2.53 -19.05
CA SER A 98 -5.64 3.60 -19.91
C SER A 98 -4.96 3.14 -21.22
N PHE A 99 -4.87 1.83 -21.45
CA PHE A 99 -4.12 1.28 -22.58
C PHE A 99 -4.61 1.76 -23.96
N ARG A 100 -5.92 1.98 -24.09
CA ARG A 100 -6.50 2.44 -25.37
C ARG A 100 -6.00 3.83 -25.79
N GLU A 101 -5.74 4.70 -24.79
CA GLU A 101 -5.30 6.08 -25.01
C GLU A 101 -3.78 6.21 -24.98
N ASN A 102 -3.14 5.57 -24.01
CA ASN A 102 -1.72 5.79 -23.72
C ASN A 102 -0.81 4.65 -24.19
N ARG A 103 -1.37 3.52 -24.64
CA ARG A 103 -0.63 2.35 -25.15
C ARG A 103 0.52 1.95 -24.21
N TRP A 104 1.68 1.60 -24.77
CA TRP A 104 2.86 1.15 -24.01
C TRP A 104 3.43 2.22 -23.06
N GLY A 105 3.36 3.51 -23.48
CA GLY A 105 3.76 4.62 -22.62
C GLY A 105 2.93 4.68 -21.33
N GLY A 106 1.62 4.41 -21.40
CA GLY A 106 0.74 4.33 -20.24
C GLY A 106 1.07 3.14 -19.33
N ILE A 107 1.39 1.97 -19.89
CA ILE A 107 1.80 0.80 -19.09
C ILE A 107 3.07 1.11 -18.31
N VAL A 108 4.08 1.67 -18.94
CA VAL A 108 5.35 1.97 -18.27
C VAL A 108 5.17 3.08 -17.22
N SER A 109 4.49 4.18 -17.57
CA SER A 109 4.37 5.32 -16.67
C SER A 109 3.48 5.03 -15.46
N GLN A 110 2.39 4.28 -15.62
CA GLN A 110 1.45 3.97 -14.54
C GLN A 110 1.73 2.63 -13.88
N GLY A 111 2.11 1.61 -14.64
CA GLY A 111 2.39 0.28 -14.12
C GLY A 111 3.72 0.17 -13.39
N LEU A 112 4.77 0.86 -13.85
CA LEU A 112 6.10 0.86 -13.24
C LEU A 112 6.46 2.18 -12.57
N GLY A 113 5.85 3.29 -13.00
CA GLY A 113 6.10 4.61 -12.44
C GLY A 113 5.19 4.91 -11.25
N THR A 114 3.98 5.44 -11.51
CA THR A 114 3.05 5.81 -10.43
C THR A 114 1.61 5.90 -10.90
N SER A 115 0.68 5.44 -10.05
CA SER A 115 -0.77 5.60 -10.27
C SER A 115 -1.27 7.02 -10.04
N MET A 116 -0.48 7.90 -9.40
CA MET A 116 -0.83 9.32 -9.17
C MET A 116 -1.17 10.08 -10.46
N LEU A 117 -0.64 9.65 -11.60
CA LEU A 117 -0.95 10.25 -12.91
C LEU A 117 -2.45 10.23 -13.25
N GLN A 118 -3.23 9.35 -12.60
CA GLN A 118 -4.68 9.26 -12.80
C GLN A 118 -5.50 10.20 -11.90
N VAL A 119 -4.89 10.87 -10.93
CA VAL A 119 -5.61 11.76 -10.00
C VAL A 119 -6.48 12.79 -10.72
N PRO A 120 -6.01 13.52 -11.76
CA PRO A 120 -6.86 14.48 -12.48
C PRO A 120 -8.06 13.81 -13.17
N ASN A 121 -7.90 12.59 -13.68
CA ASN A 121 -8.98 11.85 -14.32
C ASN A 121 -9.97 11.29 -13.28
N ILE A 122 -9.49 10.82 -12.14
CA ILE A 122 -10.32 10.34 -11.03
C ILE A 122 -11.20 11.47 -10.47
N LEU A 123 -10.65 12.69 -10.34
CA LEU A 123 -11.43 13.84 -9.89
C LEU A 123 -12.57 14.21 -10.84
N ARG A 124 -12.39 13.98 -12.15
CA ARG A 124 -13.44 14.21 -13.17
C ARG A 124 -14.42 13.04 -13.26
N HIS A 125 -13.92 11.82 -13.16
CA HIS A 125 -14.67 10.58 -13.33
C HIS A 125 -14.27 9.54 -12.26
N PRO A 126 -14.82 9.62 -11.03
CA PRO A 126 -14.42 8.74 -9.92
C PRO A 126 -14.66 7.25 -10.19
N ALA A 127 -15.54 6.92 -11.14
CA ALA A 127 -15.79 5.54 -11.55
C ALA A 127 -14.54 4.80 -12.06
N ILE A 128 -13.51 5.52 -12.53
CA ILE A 128 -12.23 4.94 -12.97
C ILE A 128 -11.52 4.20 -11.82
N LEU A 129 -11.75 4.61 -10.57
CA LEU A 129 -11.15 3.98 -9.39
C LEU A 129 -11.75 2.60 -9.07
N VAL A 130 -12.99 2.34 -9.51
CA VAL A 130 -13.75 1.13 -9.12
C VAL A 130 -13.07 -0.18 -9.56
N PRO A 131 -12.66 -0.38 -10.82
CA PRO A 131 -12.07 -1.65 -11.24
C PRO A 131 -10.77 -2.01 -10.51
N PRO A 132 -9.77 -1.13 -10.36
CA PRO A 132 -8.56 -1.43 -9.59
C PRO A 132 -8.84 -1.73 -8.12
N THR A 133 -9.80 -1.00 -7.52
CA THR A 133 -10.19 -1.18 -6.11
C THR A 133 -10.89 -2.51 -5.89
N LEU A 134 -11.77 -2.93 -6.79
CA LEU A 134 -12.39 -4.25 -6.74
C LEU A 134 -11.35 -5.37 -6.89
N ALA A 135 -10.40 -5.21 -7.80
CA ALA A 135 -9.29 -6.15 -7.94
C ALA A 135 -8.47 -6.26 -6.64
N SER A 136 -8.18 -5.12 -6.00
CA SER A 136 -7.51 -5.08 -4.69
C SER A 136 -8.31 -5.83 -3.62
N ALA A 137 -9.62 -5.63 -3.55
CA ALA A 137 -10.50 -6.28 -2.57
C ALA A 137 -10.56 -7.79 -2.75
N ILE A 138 -10.52 -8.27 -3.98
CA ILE A 138 -10.55 -9.71 -4.29
C ILE A 138 -9.19 -10.35 -4.03
N LEU A 139 -8.10 -9.75 -4.54
CA LEU A 139 -6.76 -10.34 -4.49
C LEU A 139 -6.07 -10.15 -3.13
N GLY A 140 -6.43 -9.13 -2.34
CA GLY A 140 -5.88 -8.92 -1.00
C GLY A 140 -5.97 -10.13 -0.09
N PRO A 141 -7.16 -10.72 0.12
CA PRO A 141 -7.33 -11.93 0.92
C PRO A 141 -6.54 -13.15 0.42
N PHE A 142 -6.41 -13.31 -0.90
CA PHE A 142 -5.59 -14.40 -1.45
C PHE A 142 -4.13 -14.26 -1.01
N GLY A 143 -3.60 -13.04 -0.98
CA GLY A 143 -2.25 -12.79 -0.49
C GLY A 143 -2.05 -13.09 0.98
N THR A 144 -3.04 -12.80 1.82
CA THR A 144 -2.93 -13.03 3.27
C THR A 144 -3.25 -14.47 3.70
N THR A 145 -4.05 -15.21 2.92
CA THR A 145 -4.52 -16.55 3.31
C THR A 145 -3.86 -17.67 2.51
N VAL A 146 -3.89 -17.57 1.17
CA VAL A 146 -3.41 -18.64 0.28
C VAL A 146 -1.89 -18.56 0.11
N PHE A 147 -1.39 -17.40 -0.28
CA PHE A 147 0.04 -17.21 -0.54
C PHE A 147 0.83 -16.81 0.70
N GLN A 148 0.16 -16.35 1.77
CA GLN A 148 0.78 -15.84 2.99
C GLN A 148 1.95 -14.89 2.68
N MET A 149 1.73 -13.98 1.75
CA MET A 149 2.76 -13.07 1.26
C MET A 149 3.23 -12.17 2.38
N LEU A 150 4.52 -12.26 2.68
CA LEU A 150 5.18 -11.42 3.67
C LEU A 150 5.91 -10.28 2.95
N ASN A 151 5.84 -9.09 3.52
CA ASN A 151 6.62 -7.94 3.07
C ASN A 151 6.95 -7.04 4.25
N GLU A 152 7.79 -6.04 4.05
CA GLU A 152 8.19 -5.09 5.08
C GLU A 152 7.90 -3.64 4.67
N GLY A 153 7.75 -2.81 5.69
CA GLY A 153 7.61 -1.36 5.70
C GLY A 153 7.50 -0.67 4.34
N ILE A 154 8.59 -0.13 3.84
CA ILE A 154 8.62 0.71 2.62
C ILE A 154 8.15 -0.06 1.39
N SER A 155 8.64 -1.28 1.18
CA SER A 155 8.32 -2.09 0.00
C SER A 155 6.84 -2.48 -0.06
N GLY A 156 6.20 -2.67 1.11
CA GLY A 156 4.77 -2.92 1.23
C GLY A 156 3.88 -1.82 0.65
N GLY A 157 4.34 -0.56 0.67
CA GLY A 157 3.60 0.59 0.17
C GLY A 157 3.89 0.98 -1.28
N MET A 158 4.76 0.26 -2.00
CA MET A 158 5.22 0.67 -3.33
C MET A 158 4.59 -0.10 -4.50
N GLY A 159 3.97 -1.25 -4.26
CA GLY A 159 3.37 -2.06 -5.33
C GLY A 159 4.36 -2.38 -6.45
N THR A 160 3.97 -2.15 -7.72
CA THR A 160 4.81 -2.39 -8.89
C THR A 160 5.78 -1.24 -9.23
N CYS A 161 5.79 -0.17 -8.44
CA CYS A 161 6.71 0.96 -8.64
C CYS A 161 8.16 0.48 -8.59
N GLY A 162 8.87 0.52 -9.73
CA GLY A 162 10.23 0.00 -9.87
C GLY A 162 10.43 -1.44 -9.41
N PHE A 163 9.38 -2.26 -9.37
CA PHE A 163 9.34 -3.63 -8.82
C PHE A 163 9.73 -3.74 -7.34
N VAL A 164 9.74 -2.64 -6.59
CA VAL A 164 10.18 -2.62 -5.19
C VAL A 164 9.30 -3.51 -4.31
N GLY A 165 7.98 -3.50 -4.52
CA GLY A 165 7.05 -4.35 -3.77
C GLY A 165 7.32 -5.84 -3.99
N GLN A 166 7.54 -6.25 -5.24
CA GLN A 166 7.82 -7.64 -5.60
C GLN A 166 9.17 -8.11 -5.07
N ILE A 167 10.23 -7.31 -5.26
CA ILE A 167 11.56 -7.61 -4.73
C ILE A 167 11.50 -7.72 -3.21
N GLY A 168 10.82 -6.80 -2.53
CA GLY A 168 10.61 -6.85 -1.08
C GLY A 168 9.94 -8.13 -0.63
N THR A 169 8.89 -8.58 -1.34
CA THR A 169 8.23 -9.86 -1.05
C THR A 169 9.18 -11.05 -1.23
N PHE A 170 9.93 -11.10 -2.33
CA PHE A 170 10.90 -12.20 -2.57
C PHE A 170 12.03 -12.25 -1.56
N THR A 171 12.44 -11.11 -1.02
CA THR A 171 13.52 -11.07 -0.01
C THR A 171 13.04 -11.38 1.40
N THR A 172 11.73 -11.26 1.65
CA THR A 172 11.13 -11.45 2.98
C THR A 172 10.54 -12.85 3.18
N MET A 173 10.19 -13.53 2.09
CA MET A 173 9.68 -14.90 2.05
C MET A 173 10.81 -15.92 1.99
#